data_65bd6ac9e2beb21584db15b22f5966a9
#
_entry.id   65bd6ac9e2beb21584db15b22f5966a9
#
_cell.length_a   1.000
_cell.length_b   1.000
_cell.length_c   1.000
_cell.angle_alpha   90.00
_cell.angle_beta   90.00
_cell.angle_gamma   90.00
#
_symmetry.space_group_name_H-M   'P 1'
#
loop_
_entity.id
_entity.type
_entity.pdbx_description
1 polymer ?
#
loop_
_entity_poly.entity_id
_entity_poly.type
_entity_poly.pdbx_seq_one_letter_code
_entity_poly.pdbx_strand_id
1 'polypeptide(L)'
;DFADRVLKPRISQLAASIAADVPNAYKSIYQSVGTPGTTPATSLVLLQGQQKLNEAAAGMNPRYATVNPAANAGLVEGMKGFFNPQGTISRQFKSGMMGEGVLGYDEINMSQSITNHTTGAWGTTITSTGTIATQGSTSLPISFTGSSKTWAVGDVFTVAGVYAVNPQTRQSTGSLQQFVVTAAVTGSSTATLTVSPPMYTADQALATIDAFPQATAMVTMLGPAPT
;
A
#
# COMPACT_ATOMS: atom_id res chain seq x y z
N ASP A 1 -36.55 17.13 21.83
CA ASP A 1 -35.60 16.28 22.29
C ASP A 1 -34.19 16.62 21.81
N PHE A 2 -33.46 17.37 22.67
CA PHE A 2 -32.14 17.95 22.32
C PHE A 2 -31.09 16.85 22.04
N ALA A 3 -31.11 15.77 22.83
CA ALA A 3 -30.16 14.67 22.69
C ALA A 3 -30.25 13.98 21.31
N ASP A 4 -31.46 13.72 20.82
CA ASP A 4 -31.67 13.03 19.56
C ASP A 4 -31.46 13.94 18.36
N ARG A 5 -31.82 15.21 18.45
CA ARG A 5 -31.74 16.13 17.30
C ARG A 5 -30.38 16.83 17.15
N VAL A 6 -29.64 17.01 18.23
CA VAL A 6 -28.40 17.79 18.23
C VAL A 6 -27.21 16.94 18.61
N LEU A 7 -27.26 16.20 19.73
CA LEU A 7 -26.08 15.46 20.22
C LEU A 7 -25.76 14.22 19.39
N LYS A 8 -26.74 13.37 19.09
CA LYS A 8 -26.49 12.14 18.29
C LYS A 8 -25.87 12.42 16.93
N PRO A 9 -26.38 13.37 16.10
CA PRO A 9 -25.75 13.68 14.81
C PRO A 9 -24.32 14.21 14.95
N ARG A 10 -24.04 15.01 15.99
CA ARG A 10 -22.70 15.56 16.24
C ARG A 10 -21.70 14.50 16.68
N ILE A 11 -22.12 13.59 17.56
CA ILE A 11 -21.30 12.47 18.00
C ILE A 11 -21.03 11.52 16.82
N SER A 12 -22.05 11.24 16.00
CA SER A 12 -21.89 10.42 14.79
C SER A 12 -20.92 11.08 13.79
N GLN A 13 -21.00 12.39 13.61
CA GLN A 13 -20.08 13.13 12.73
C GLN A 13 -18.64 13.09 13.27
N LEU A 14 -18.45 13.25 14.57
CA LEU A 14 -17.15 13.14 15.22
C LEU A 14 -16.57 11.72 15.07
N ALA A 15 -17.37 10.70 15.33
CA ALA A 15 -16.97 9.30 15.15
C ALA A 15 -16.58 9.01 13.69
N ALA A 16 -17.33 9.54 12.73
CA ALA A 16 -17.02 9.39 11.30
C ALA A 16 -15.71 10.10 10.91
N SER A 17 -15.41 11.28 11.48
CA SER A 17 -14.15 11.97 11.20
C SER A 17 -12.95 11.19 11.75
N ILE A 18 -13.04 10.67 12.97
CA ILE A 18 -11.99 9.81 13.55
C ILE A 18 -11.82 8.52 12.72
N ALA A 19 -12.93 7.89 12.32
CA ALA A 19 -12.90 6.69 11.48
C ALA A 19 -12.30 6.94 10.10
N ALA A 20 -12.33 8.18 9.58
CA ALA A 20 -11.69 8.54 8.32
C ALA A 20 -10.18 8.81 8.46
N ASP A 21 -9.72 9.22 9.64
CA ASP A 21 -8.30 9.48 9.90
C ASP A 21 -7.47 8.20 10.04
N VAL A 22 -8.03 7.14 10.63
CA VAL A 22 -7.32 5.85 10.82
C VAL A 22 -6.85 5.26 9.48
N PRO A 23 -7.65 5.16 8.42
CA PRO A 23 -7.19 4.67 7.12
C PRO A 23 -6.09 5.52 6.50
N ASN A 24 -5.96 6.81 6.83
CA ASN A 24 -4.88 7.66 6.32
C ASN A 24 -3.47 7.20 6.73
N ALA A 25 -3.36 6.30 7.73
CA ALA A 25 -2.09 5.66 8.08
C ALA A 25 -1.44 4.90 6.90
N TYR A 26 -2.21 4.52 5.85
CA TYR A 26 -1.66 3.90 4.64
C TYR A 26 -0.55 4.74 3.99
N LYS A 27 -0.60 6.07 4.15
CA LYS A 27 0.40 6.99 3.57
C LYS A 27 1.82 6.77 4.08
N SER A 28 1.98 6.07 5.19
CA SER A 28 3.29 5.67 5.73
C SER A 28 3.66 4.22 5.43
N ILE A 29 2.76 3.44 4.79
CA ILE A 29 2.96 2.03 4.49
C ILE A 29 3.49 1.90 3.07
N TYR A 30 4.67 1.30 2.94
CA TYR A 30 5.36 1.13 1.66
C TYR A 30 4.90 -0.10 0.88
N GLN A 31 4.25 -1.08 1.53
CA GLN A 31 3.80 -2.30 0.87
C GLN A 31 2.46 -2.07 0.17
N SER A 32 2.44 -2.33 -1.13
CA SER A 32 1.28 -2.18 -1.99
C SER A 32 1.12 -3.40 -2.88
N VAL A 33 -0.11 -3.81 -3.15
CA VAL A 33 -0.46 -4.93 -4.03
C VAL A 33 -1.58 -4.54 -4.99
N GLY A 34 -1.70 -5.28 -6.08
CA GLY A 34 -2.69 -5.01 -7.12
C GLY A 34 -2.24 -3.94 -8.11
N THR A 35 -3.15 -3.48 -8.95
CA THR A 35 -2.93 -2.42 -9.94
C THR A 35 -3.57 -1.14 -9.44
N PRO A 36 -2.79 -0.12 -9.02
CA PRO A 36 -3.34 1.14 -8.56
C PRO A 36 -4.23 1.81 -9.60
N GLY A 37 -5.30 2.46 -9.14
CA GLY A 37 -6.31 3.05 -10.02
C GLY A 37 -7.39 2.06 -10.50
N THR A 38 -7.30 0.79 -10.15
CA THR A 38 -8.31 -0.23 -10.45
C THR A 38 -8.94 -0.78 -9.17
N THR A 39 -10.24 -1.07 -9.23
CA THR A 39 -10.93 -1.75 -8.13
C THR A 39 -10.60 -3.25 -8.18
N PRO A 40 -10.14 -3.87 -7.09
CA PRO A 40 -9.87 -5.30 -7.08
C PRO A 40 -11.15 -6.10 -7.33
N ALA A 41 -11.09 -6.95 -8.36
CA ALA A 41 -12.22 -7.79 -8.77
C ALA A 41 -11.91 -9.30 -8.64
N THR A 42 -10.72 -9.66 -8.16
CA THR A 42 -10.30 -11.05 -8.02
C THR A 42 -9.71 -11.32 -6.65
N SER A 43 -9.86 -12.54 -6.16
CA SER A 43 -9.24 -13.01 -4.92
C SER A 43 -7.70 -12.97 -4.96
N LEU A 44 -7.10 -12.92 -6.15
CA LEU A 44 -5.64 -12.87 -6.33
C LEU A 44 -5.02 -11.67 -5.61
N VAL A 45 -5.66 -10.50 -5.60
CA VAL A 45 -5.15 -9.30 -4.92
C VAL A 45 -5.05 -9.52 -3.41
N LEU A 46 -6.04 -10.19 -2.80
CA LEU A 46 -6.00 -10.55 -1.38
C LEU A 46 -4.90 -11.55 -1.08
N LEU A 47 -4.72 -12.56 -1.94
CA LEU A 47 -3.64 -13.54 -1.82
C LEU A 47 -2.25 -12.89 -1.99
N GLN A 48 -2.10 -11.93 -2.88
CA GLN A 48 -0.87 -11.13 -3.02
C GLN A 48 -0.59 -10.29 -1.77
N GLY A 49 -1.63 -9.75 -1.13
CA GLY A 49 -1.50 -9.07 0.17
C GLY A 49 -0.98 -10.02 1.25
N GLN A 50 -1.52 -11.23 1.33
CA GLN A 50 -1.04 -12.26 2.24
C GLN A 50 0.41 -12.68 1.92
N GLN A 51 0.75 -12.84 0.64
CA GLN A 51 2.13 -13.13 0.23
C GLN A 51 3.10 -12.07 0.73
N LYS A 52 2.78 -10.78 0.56
CA LYS A 52 3.61 -9.67 1.06
C LYS A 52 3.80 -9.70 2.58
N LEU A 53 2.74 -9.99 3.32
CA LEU A 53 2.83 -10.15 4.78
C LEU A 53 3.74 -11.32 5.18
N ASN A 54 3.67 -12.44 4.47
CA ASN A 54 4.53 -13.61 4.70
C ASN A 54 5.99 -13.33 4.34
N GLU A 55 6.26 -12.66 3.21
CA GLU A 55 7.61 -12.24 2.80
C GLU A 55 8.23 -11.28 3.83
N ALA A 56 7.44 -10.40 4.42
CA ALA A 56 7.85 -9.50 5.49
C ALA A 56 7.92 -10.16 6.89
N ALA A 57 7.69 -11.48 6.97
CA ALA A 57 7.67 -12.24 8.23
C ALA A 57 6.67 -11.70 9.27
N ALA A 58 5.55 -11.11 8.82
CA ALA A 58 4.48 -10.67 9.71
C ALA A 58 3.77 -11.86 10.36
N GLY A 59 3.27 -11.68 11.59
CA GLY A 59 2.54 -12.69 12.32
C GLY A 59 1.39 -13.30 11.50
N MET A 60 1.13 -14.59 11.68
CA MET A 60 0.13 -15.29 10.87
C MET A 60 -1.30 -15.11 11.40
N ASN A 61 -1.47 -14.91 12.68
CA ASN A 61 -2.79 -14.76 13.33
C ASN A 61 -2.74 -13.72 14.47
N PRO A 62 -3.76 -12.89 14.61
CA PRO A 62 -4.87 -12.67 13.68
C PRO A 62 -4.49 -11.75 12.50
N ARG A 63 -5.13 -11.95 11.34
CA ARG A 63 -5.00 -11.06 10.17
C ARG A 63 -6.36 -10.54 9.74
N TYR A 64 -6.48 -9.25 9.59
CA TYR A 64 -7.70 -8.56 9.21
C TYR A 64 -7.51 -7.82 7.90
N ALA A 65 -8.54 -7.79 7.06
CA ALA A 65 -8.57 -6.95 5.89
C ALA A 65 -9.79 -6.03 5.93
N THR A 66 -9.62 -4.78 5.53
CA THR A 66 -10.72 -3.83 5.40
C THR A 66 -10.75 -3.31 3.98
N VAL A 67 -11.91 -3.43 3.34
CA VAL A 67 -12.11 -3.05 1.94
C VAL A 67 -13.19 -1.97 1.82
N ASN A 68 -13.12 -1.15 0.78
CA ASN A 68 -14.18 -0.21 0.48
C ASN A 68 -15.39 -0.92 -0.18
N PRO A 69 -16.58 -0.30 -0.24
CA PRO A 69 -17.77 -0.92 -0.81
C PRO A 69 -17.60 -1.38 -2.26
N ALA A 70 -16.88 -0.61 -3.09
CA ALA A 70 -16.64 -0.97 -4.48
C ALA A 70 -15.73 -2.21 -4.62
N ALA A 71 -14.65 -2.28 -3.82
CA ALA A 71 -13.78 -3.45 -3.78
C ALA A 71 -14.52 -4.69 -3.25
N ASN A 72 -15.35 -4.53 -2.21
CA ASN A 72 -16.16 -5.61 -1.70
C ASN A 72 -17.10 -6.18 -2.77
N ALA A 73 -17.80 -5.32 -3.50
CA ALA A 73 -18.68 -5.75 -4.58
C ALA A 73 -17.91 -6.48 -5.71
N GLY A 74 -16.75 -5.95 -6.11
CA GLY A 74 -15.90 -6.57 -7.13
C GLY A 74 -15.36 -7.94 -6.71
N LEU A 75 -14.92 -8.08 -5.45
CA LEU A 75 -14.42 -9.34 -4.91
C LEU A 75 -15.52 -10.40 -4.79
N VAL A 76 -16.71 -10.03 -4.31
CA VAL A 76 -17.87 -10.93 -4.22
C VAL A 76 -18.28 -11.39 -5.62
N GLU A 77 -18.35 -10.49 -6.61
CA GLU A 77 -18.64 -10.86 -8.00
C GLU A 77 -17.57 -11.78 -8.58
N GLY A 78 -16.28 -11.50 -8.33
CA GLY A 78 -15.18 -12.34 -8.81
C GLY A 78 -15.17 -13.75 -8.23
N MET A 79 -15.82 -13.96 -7.08
CA MET A 79 -15.89 -15.26 -6.40
C MET A 79 -17.22 -15.99 -6.59
N LYS A 80 -18.17 -15.44 -7.36
CA LYS A 80 -19.49 -16.05 -7.56
C LYS A 80 -19.47 -17.50 -8.04
N GLY A 81 -18.43 -17.90 -8.78
CA GLY A 81 -18.26 -19.29 -9.24
C GLY A 81 -17.97 -20.30 -8.12
N PHE A 82 -17.57 -19.84 -6.95
CA PHE A 82 -17.30 -20.67 -5.77
C PHE A 82 -18.50 -20.73 -4.81
N PHE A 83 -19.59 -20.00 -5.09
CA PHE A 83 -20.78 -20.00 -4.25
C PHE A 83 -21.54 -21.32 -4.35
N ASN A 84 -21.18 -22.27 -3.52
CA ASN A 84 -21.92 -23.50 -3.32
C ASN A 84 -22.77 -23.35 -2.03
N PRO A 85 -24.05 -23.84 -1.98
CA PRO A 85 -24.95 -23.60 -0.85
C PRO A 85 -24.59 -24.40 0.41
N GLN A 86 -23.36 -24.32 0.87
CA GLN A 86 -22.89 -24.94 2.10
C GLN A 86 -22.32 -23.91 3.09
N GLY A 87 -22.99 -23.74 4.20
CA GLY A 87 -22.46 -23.06 5.38
C GLY A 87 -22.02 -21.61 5.20
N THR A 88 -20.73 -21.34 5.26
CA THR A 88 -20.12 -20.01 5.23
C THR A 88 -20.34 -19.29 3.90
N ILE A 89 -20.30 -20.01 2.79
CA ILE A 89 -20.49 -19.47 1.44
C ILE A 89 -21.93 -18.99 1.23
N SER A 90 -22.91 -19.70 1.79
CA SER A 90 -24.31 -19.26 1.79
C SER A 90 -24.52 -17.93 2.53
N ARG A 91 -23.76 -17.69 3.61
CA ARG A 91 -23.79 -16.43 4.36
C ARG A 91 -23.19 -15.29 3.55
N GLN A 92 -22.05 -15.50 2.89
CA GLN A 92 -21.41 -14.53 2.01
C GLN A 92 -22.34 -14.08 0.88
N PHE A 93 -23.02 -15.04 0.25
CA PHE A 93 -23.99 -14.75 -0.81
C PHE A 93 -25.19 -13.92 -0.28
N LYS A 94 -25.73 -14.26 0.88
CA LYS A 94 -26.88 -13.58 1.47
C LYS A 94 -26.56 -12.18 2.00
N SER A 95 -25.38 -11.98 2.58
CA SER A 95 -25.00 -10.71 3.23
C SER A 95 -24.21 -9.78 2.30
N GLY A 96 -23.68 -10.29 1.18
CA GLY A 96 -22.76 -9.52 0.33
C GLY A 96 -21.42 -9.17 1.00
N MET A 97 -21.08 -9.86 2.08
CA MET A 97 -19.82 -9.67 2.82
C MET A 97 -18.93 -10.90 2.66
N MET A 98 -17.61 -10.69 2.62
CA MET A 98 -16.63 -11.77 2.45
C MET A 98 -16.60 -12.75 3.62
N GLY A 99 -16.91 -12.30 4.85
CA GLY A 99 -17.02 -13.13 6.04
C GLY A 99 -15.67 -13.45 6.71
N GLU A 100 -15.69 -14.44 7.59
CA GLU A 100 -14.58 -14.88 8.43
C GLU A 100 -13.85 -16.10 7.83
N GLY A 101 -12.53 -16.18 8.08
CA GLY A 101 -11.72 -17.36 7.71
C GLY A 101 -11.57 -17.55 6.19
N VAL A 102 -11.48 -16.48 5.41
CA VAL A 102 -11.40 -16.54 3.94
C VAL A 102 -10.04 -16.06 3.45
N LEU A 103 -9.42 -16.82 2.53
CA LEU A 103 -8.16 -16.45 1.85
C LEU A 103 -7.01 -16.12 2.82
N GLY A 104 -6.97 -16.76 4.01
CA GLY A 104 -5.92 -16.56 5.01
C GLY A 104 -6.06 -15.29 5.84
N TYR A 105 -7.23 -14.65 5.80
CA TYR A 105 -7.63 -13.60 6.73
C TYR A 105 -8.66 -14.15 7.71
N ASP A 106 -8.52 -13.79 8.98
CA ASP A 106 -9.48 -14.15 10.01
C ASP A 106 -10.82 -13.47 9.77
N GLU A 107 -10.78 -12.21 9.31
CA GLU A 107 -11.98 -11.46 8.99
C GLU A 107 -11.71 -10.44 7.88
N ILE A 108 -12.69 -10.26 6.98
CA ILE A 108 -12.68 -9.24 5.94
C ILE A 108 -13.88 -8.32 6.15
N ASN A 109 -13.59 -7.10 6.55
CA ASN A 109 -14.58 -6.08 6.87
C ASN A 109 -14.74 -5.06 5.73
N MET A 110 -15.94 -4.52 5.58
CA MET A 110 -16.22 -3.40 4.69
C MET A 110 -16.28 -2.09 5.48
N SER A 111 -15.59 -1.07 5.01
CA SER A 111 -15.67 0.29 5.57
C SER A 111 -15.88 1.32 4.47
N GLN A 112 -16.79 2.25 4.75
CA GLN A 112 -17.03 3.41 3.88
C GLN A 112 -16.02 4.54 4.10
N SER A 113 -15.23 4.47 5.17
CA SER A 113 -14.24 5.50 5.54
C SER A 113 -12.92 5.37 4.78
N ILE A 114 -12.73 4.33 3.96
CA ILE A 114 -11.52 4.16 3.15
C ILE A 114 -11.53 5.17 2.01
N THR A 115 -10.56 6.08 2.04
CA THR A 115 -10.39 7.11 1.01
C THR A 115 -9.49 6.62 -0.13
N ASN A 116 -9.68 7.20 -1.31
CA ASN A 116 -8.79 6.97 -2.44
C ASN A 116 -7.52 7.84 -2.31
N HIS A 117 -6.38 7.27 -2.67
CA HIS A 117 -5.13 8.02 -2.75
C HIS A 117 -5.10 8.85 -4.03
N THR A 118 -4.75 10.13 -3.90
CA THR A 118 -4.46 11.00 -5.05
C THR A 118 -2.94 11.08 -5.21
N THR A 119 -2.45 10.57 -6.31
CA THR A 119 -1.02 10.53 -6.65
C THR A 119 -0.50 11.91 -7.03
N GLY A 120 0.81 12.13 -6.82
CA GLY A 120 1.49 13.30 -7.36
C GLY A 120 1.58 13.27 -8.89
N ALA A 121 1.87 14.42 -9.51
CA ALA A 121 2.05 14.56 -10.95
C ALA A 121 3.51 14.30 -11.37
N TRP A 122 3.99 13.08 -11.22
CA TRP A 122 5.37 12.69 -11.57
C TRP A 122 5.61 12.58 -13.09
N GLY A 123 6.89 12.60 -13.49
CA GLY A 123 7.30 12.41 -14.88
C GLY A 123 7.35 10.93 -15.29
N THR A 124 7.57 10.68 -16.58
CA THR A 124 7.61 9.33 -17.13
C THR A 124 8.97 8.64 -17.02
N THR A 125 10.07 9.38 -17.02
CA THR A 125 11.43 8.85 -16.90
C THR A 125 12.05 9.37 -15.61
N ILE A 126 12.08 8.52 -14.61
CA ILE A 126 12.63 8.85 -13.29
C ILE A 126 13.81 7.92 -13.04
N THR A 127 14.95 8.49 -12.68
CA THR A 127 16.16 7.72 -12.34
C THR A 127 16.77 8.24 -11.05
N SER A 128 17.44 7.37 -10.30
CA SER A 128 18.22 7.81 -9.15
C SER A 128 19.44 8.62 -9.60
N THR A 129 19.81 9.65 -8.83
CA THR A 129 21.03 10.42 -9.06
C THR A 129 22.02 10.15 -7.94
N GLY A 130 23.18 9.59 -8.30
CA GLY A 130 24.21 9.25 -7.32
C GLY A 130 23.96 7.91 -6.61
N THR A 131 25.05 7.36 -6.07
CA THR A 131 25.01 6.13 -5.28
C THR A 131 24.74 6.48 -3.83
N ILE A 132 23.68 5.89 -3.27
CA ILE A 132 23.44 5.93 -1.83
C ILE A 132 24.28 4.83 -1.21
N ALA A 133 25.12 5.17 -0.24
CA ALA A 133 25.98 4.21 0.46
C ALA A 133 25.87 4.31 1.99
N THR A 134 24.95 5.14 2.48
CA THR A 134 24.79 5.39 3.92
C THR A 134 23.67 4.52 4.47
N GLN A 135 24.01 3.66 5.43
CA GLN A 135 23.05 2.82 6.16
C GLN A 135 22.01 3.68 6.88
N GLY A 136 20.73 3.28 6.76
CA GLY A 136 19.61 4.01 7.37
C GLY A 136 19.19 5.27 6.62
N SER A 137 19.70 5.49 5.39
CA SER A 137 19.28 6.63 4.58
C SER A 137 17.78 6.54 4.27
N THR A 138 17.10 7.65 4.46
CA THR A 138 15.69 7.89 4.07
C THR A 138 15.59 8.86 2.90
N SER A 139 16.71 9.22 2.29
CA SER A 139 16.81 10.24 1.24
C SER A 139 17.20 9.58 -0.08
N LEU A 140 16.37 9.74 -1.11
CA LEU A 140 16.62 9.25 -2.45
C LEU A 140 16.64 10.44 -3.43
N PRO A 141 17.82 10.89 -3.87
CA PRO A 141 17.92 11.90 -4.92
C PRO A 141 17.56 11.29 -6.28
N ILE A 142 16.72 11.98 -7.03
CA ILE A 142 16.22 11.54 -8.33
C ILE A 142 16.39 12.64 -9.39
N SER A 143 16.52 12.22 -10.64
CA SER A 143 16.34 13.06 -11.81
C SER A 143 15.17 12.56 -12.64
N PHE A 144 14.50 13.45 -13.36
CA PHE A 144 13.32 13.12 -14.14
C PHE A 144 13.14 14.08 -15.31
N THR A 145 12.37 13.66 -16.29
CA THR A 145 12.04 14.49 -17.44
C THR A 145 10.75 15.29 -17.17
N GLY A 146 10.78 16.57 -17.45
CA GLY A 146 9.66 17.49 -17.32
C GLY A 146 9.89 18.55 -16.24
N SER A 147 9.13 19.63 -16.30
CA SER A 147 9.16 20.73 -15.34
C SER A 147 7.99 20.64 -14.36
N SER A 148 8.21 21.11 -13.14
CA SER A 148 7.18 21.23 -12.11
C SER A 148 6.46 19.91 -11.80
N LYS A 149 7.24 18.85 -11.58
CA LYS A 149 6.71 17.54 -11.17
C LYS A 149 6.58 17.47 -9.65
N THR A 150 5.54 16.75 -9.21
CA THR A 150 5.20 16.64 -7.79
C THR A 150 5.08 15.20 -7.36
N TRP A 151 5.45 14.90 -6.12
CA TRP A 151 5.25 13.62 -5.44
C TRP A 151 4.42 13.87 -4.18
N ALA A 152 3.34 13.13 -4.04
CA ALA A 152 2.47 13.23 -2.87
C ALA A 152 2.92 12.27 -1.76
N VAL A 153 2.58 12.60 -0.53
CA VAL A 153 2.76 11.67 0.60
C VAL A 153 1.88 10.45 0.39
N GLY A 154 2.47 9.26 0.45
CA GLY A 154 1.78 8.01 0.18
C GLY A 154 2.00 7.46 -1.23
N ASP A 155 2.70 8.18 -2.11
CA ASP A 155 3.12 7.63 -3.40
C ASP A 155 4.10 6.49 -3.20
N VAL A 156 3.84 5.34 -3.81
CA VAL A 156 4.67 4.14 -3.71
C VAL A 156 5.43 3.94 -5.01
N PHE A 157 6.69 3.49 -4.89
CA PHE A 157 7.55 3.22 -6.04
C PHE A 157 8.54 2.10 -5.75
N THR A 158 9.18 1.61 -6.80
CA THR A 158 10.29 0.66 -6.72
C THR A 158 11.51 1.23 -7.43
N VAL A 159 12.69 0.73 -7.05
CA VAL A 159 13.96 1.08 -7.70
C VAL A 159 14.54 -0.18 -8.33
N ALA A 160 14.94 -0.10 -9.58
CA ALA A 160 15.51 -1.23 -10.29
C ALA A 160 16.81 -1.70 -9.61
N GLY A 161 16.94 -3.02 -9.43
CA GLY A 161 18.09 -3.64 -8.79
C GLY A 161 18.13 -3.56 -7.27
N VAL A 162 17.07 -3.09 -6.62
CA VAL A 162 16.92 -3.04 -5.17
C VAL A 162 15.84 -4.03 -4.75
N TYR A 163 16.21 -5.14 -4.14
CA TYR A 163 15.27 -6.17 -3.73
C TYR A 163 14.99 -6.13 -2.24
N ALA A 164 13.78 -6.53 -1.88
CA ALA A 164 13.37 -6.66 -0.50
C ALA A 164 14.10 -7.81 0.19
N VAL A 165 14.42 -7.62 1.46
CA VAL A 165 15.09 -8.62 2.31
C VAL A 165 14.10 -9.07 3.37
N ASN A 166 14.01 -10.39 3.57
CA ASN A 166 13.24 -10.96 4.67
C ASN A 166 13.95 -10.64 6.01
N PRO A 167 13.28 -10.00 6.96
CA PRO A 167 13.93 -9.55 8.21
C PRO A 167 14.42 -10.69 9.09
N GLN A 168 13.87 -11.90 8.97
CA GLN A 168 14.27 -13.06 9.78
C GLN A 168 15.48 -13.79 9.16
N THR A 169 15.41 -14.07 7.86
CA THR A 169 16.46 -14.85 7.17
C THR A 169 17.59 -13.97 6.64
N ARG A 170 17.37 -12.66 6.50
CA ARG A 170 18.28 -11.69 5.87
C ARG A 170 18.63 -12.04 4.42
N GLN A 171 17.79 -12.81 3.77
CA GLN A 171 17.95 -13.19 2.37
C GLN A 171 17.02 -12.35 1.49
N SER A 172 17.46 -12.09 0.27
CA SER A 172 16.60 -11.43 -0.73
C SER A 172 15.36 -12.26 -1.00
N THR A 173 14.20 -11.61 -1.06
CA THR A 173 12.92 -12.24 -1.42
C THR A 173 12.77 -12.42 -2.92
N GLY A 174 13.66 -11.83 -3.74
CA GLY A 174 13.54 -11.78 -5.20
C GLY A 174 12.52 -10.78 -5.72
N SER A 175 11.75 -10.14 -4.84
CA SER A 175 10.81 -9.07 -5.17
C SER A 175 11.46 -7.70 -4.99
N LEU A 176 11.22 -6.75 -5.90
CA LEU A 176 11.72 -5.37 -5.72
C LEU A 176 11.18 -4.75 -4.44
N GLN A 177 12.06 -4.08 -3.70
CA GLN A 177 11.66 -3.32 -2.52
C GLN A 177 10.77 -2.16 -2.94
N GLN A 178 9.63 -2.05 -2.28
CA GLN A 178 8.73 -0.92 -2.41
C GLN A 178 9.08 0.16 -1.38
N PHE A 179 9.04 1.41 -1.81
CA PHE A 179 9.25 2.58 -0.96
C PHE A 179 8.03 3.49 -1.05
N VAL A 180 7.72 4.16 0.05
CA VAL A 180 6.66 5.18 0.09
C VAL A 180 7.27 6.55 0.34
N VAL A 181 6.75 7.55 -0.34
CA VAL A 181 7.11 8.97 -0.15
C VAL A 181 6.45 9.47 1.14
N THR A 182 7.25 9.94 2.09
CA THR A 182 6.77 10.41 3.40
C THR A 182 6.64 11.92 3.51
N ALA A 183 7.26 12.67 2.59
CA ALA A 183 7.14 14.13 2.51
C ALA A 183 6.85 14.55 1.08
N ALA A 184 5.84 15.41 0.90
CA ALA A 184 5.52 15.94 -0.43
C ALA A 184 6.69 16.79 -0.96
N VAL A 185 7.01 16.59 -2.24
CA VAL A 185 8.11 17.31 -2.89
C VAL A 185 7.71 17.78 -4.29
N THR A 186 8.25 18.90 -4.70
CA THR A 186 8.13 19.44 -6.06
C THR A 186 9.51 19.72 -6.61
N GLY A 187 9.75 19.36 -7.86
CA GLY A 187 11.01 19.59 -8.54
C GLY A 187 10.84 20.00 -9.99
N SER A 188 11.88 20.56 -10.60
CA SER A 188 11.88 21.00 -12.01
C SER A 188 12.63 20.05 -12.95
N SER A 189 13.63 19.34 -12.49
CA SER A 189 14.38 18.28 -13.22
C SER A 189 15.03 17.30 -12.25
N THR A 190 15.22 17.72 -11.01
CA THR A 190 15.75 16.93 -9.92
C THR A 190 14.92 17.15 -8.68
N ALA A 191 14.86 16.16 -7.81
CA ALA A 191 14.23 16.24 -6.50
C ALA A 191 14.91 15.25 -5.55
N THR A 192 14.69 15.43 -4.25
CA THR A 192 15.10 14.46 -3.24
C THR A 192 13.85 13.95 -2.55
N LEU A 193 13.55 12.68 -2.72
CA LEU A 193 12.41 12.02 -2.06
C LEU A 193 12.81 11.62 -0.65
N THR A 194 11.95 11.94 0.31
CA THR A 194 12.05 11.35 1.66
C THR A 194 11.20 10.09 1.70
N VAL A 195 11.81 8.96 2.01
CA VAL A 195 11.21 7.63 1.80
C VAL A 195 11.20 6.79 3.08
N SER A 196 10.28 5.86 3.11
CA SER A 196 10.20 4.76 4.07
C SER A 196 10.03 3.44 3.29
N PRO A 197 10.66 2.32 3.73
CA PRO A 197 11.51 2.16 4.91
C PRO A 197 12.89 2.78 4.72
N PRO A 198 13.65 3.02 5.81
CA PRO A 198 15.07 3.37 5.73
C PRO A 198 15.87 2.26 5.04
N MET A 199 16.88 2.63 4.27
CA MET A 199 17.69 1.72 3.48
C MET A 199 18.80 1.10 4.32
N TYR A 200 18.63 -0.16 4.72
CA TYR A 200 19.63 -0.98 5.40
C TYR A 200 19.92 -2.22 4.58
N THR A 201 21.21 -2.48 4.28
CA THR A 201 21.62 -3.68 3.55
C THR A 201 21.58 -4.95 4.41
N ALA A 202 21.63 -6.12 3.79
CA ALA A 202 21.41 -7.43 4.43
C ALA A 202 22.39 -7.76 5.58
N ASP A 203 23.52 -7.08 5.65
CA ASP A 203 24.51 -7.19 6.74
C ASP A 203 24.09 -6.49 8.04
N GLN A 204 23.07 -5.63 7.98
CA GLN A 204 22.55 -4.90 9.12
C GLN A 204 21.43 -5.64 9.84
N ALA A 205 21.26 -5.39 11.15
CA ALA A 205 20.20 -6.01 11.96
C ALA A 205 18.78 -5.66 11.47
N LEU A 206 18.60 -4.46 10.93
CA LEU A 206 17.34 -3.94 10.40
C LEU A 206 17.31 -3.98 8.88
N ALA A 207 17.86 -5.02 8.27
CA ALA A 207 17.94 -5.17 6.81
C ALA A 207 16.58 -4.98 6.15
N THR A 208 16.52 -4.07 5.17
CA THR A 208 15.32 -3.78 4.36
C THR A 208 15.57 -4.02 2.88
N ILE A 209 16.82 -3.89 2.43
CA ILE A 209 17.25 -4.02 1.04
C ILE A 209 18.46 -4.94 0.92
N ASP A 210 18.64 -5.55 -0.21
CA ASP A 210 19.83 -6.36 -0.53
C ASP A 210 21.02 -5.50 -0.97
N ALA A 211 20.76 -4.47 -1.76
CA ALA A 211 21.76 -3.53 -2.26
C ALA A 211 21.22 -2.10 -2.31
N PHE A 212 22.12 -1.12 -2.16
CA PHE A 212 21.76 0.29 -2.33
C PHE A 212 21.39 0.63 -3.79
N PRO A 213 20.47 1.59 -4.00
CA PRO A 213 20.19 2.15 -5.32
C PRO A 213 21.48 2.61 -6.01
N GLN A 214 21.71 2.13 -7.20
CA GLN A 214 22.84 2.56 -8.03
C GLN A 214 22.49 3.87 -8.76
N ALA A 215 23.51 4.63 -9.14
CA ALA A 215 23.32 5.79 -10.01
C ALA A 215 22.63 5.38 -11.31
N THR A 216 21.68 6.17 -11.78
CA THR A 216 20.87 5.92 -12.99
C THR A 216 19.90 4.71 -12.89
N ALA A 217 19.74 4.09 -11.73
CA ALA A 217 18.73 3.06 -11.57
C ALA A 217 17.32 3.63 -11.81
N MET A 218 16.52 2.92 -12.62
CA MET A 218 15.17 3.35 -12.95
C MET A 218 14.27 3.30 -11.71
N VAL A 219 13.55 4.38 -11.47
CA VAL A 219 12.52 4.47 -10.43
C VAL A 219 11.16 4.32 -11.10
N THR A 220 10.41 3.29 -10.71
CA THR A 220 9.09 2.99 -11.27
C THR A 220 8.02 3.30 -10.23
N MET A 221 7.19 4.30 -10.51
CA MET A 221 6.05 4.65 -9.64
C MET A 221 4.95 3.62 -9.79
N LEU A 222 4.34 3.24 -8.67
CA LEU A 222 3.16 2.38 -8.65
C LEU A 222 1.91 3.27 -8.70
N GLY A 223 1.27 3.32 -9.85
CA GLY A 223 0.07 4.11 -10.05
C GLY A 223 -0.09 4.54 -11.50
N PRO A 224 -1.29 4.99 -11.90
CA PRO A 224 -1.46 5.63 -13.18
C PRO A 224 -0.66 6.94 -13.19
N ALA A 225 0.10 7.17 -14.26
CA ALA A 225 0.69 8.49 -14.46
C ALA A 225 -0.45 9.53 -14.52
N PRO A 226 -0.39 10.60 -13.76
CA PRO A 226 -1.42 11.62 -13.83
C PRO A 226 -1.40 12.24 -15.21
N THR A 227 -2.58 12.35 -15.79
CA THR A 227 -2.82 12.99 -17.10
C THR A 227 -2.69 14.51 -17.00
#